data_f3a87b40c66cc796d9af5c57ed213025
#
_entry.id   f3a87b40c66cc796d9af5c57ed213025
#
_cell.length_a   1.000
_cell.length_b   1.000
_cell.length_c   1.000
_cell.angle_alpha   90.00
_cell.angle_beta   90.00
_cell.angle_gamma   90.00
#
_symmetry.space_group_name_H-M   'P 1'
#
loop_
_entity.id
_entity.type
_entity.pdbx_description
1 polymer ?
#
loop_
_entity_poly.entity_id
_entity_poly.type
_entity_poly.pdbx_seq_one_letter_code
_entity_poly.pdbx_strand_id
1 'polypeptide(L)'
;MNTLERKLPIGIQTFEKMRAEGCLYVDKTAIIYQIAATKVPYFLSRPRRFGKSLLVSTFEAYFQGRKDLFEGLAIEKLETKWEQYPVLHLDLNAKKYETAADLVAMLNQYLEKWEAVYGDEKKDRSPEERFSYIIEQAYLKTGKGVVVLVDEYDKPLLQALLDENLLDEYRRILKAFYGVLKSSDRYLRFIFLTGVTKFAQVSVFSDLNQLNDISMKIPYANICGITKKELVSTFTPELERLAEVQEMSFEDTVDKMTAMYDGYHFTYSEDGLFNPFSVLNVFDGLMFDNYWFQTGTPTYLVDLLKQSDYDLRLLIDGLEVGSSGFAEYRAETKNPLPMIYQSGYLTIKNFDKSLNLYTLGFPNDEVKYGFLKFLIPYYTPISSDETDFNAVKFVRELQSGDVHSFMERMKSFFADIPYELNTKTERHYQVIFYLVFKLMGQYVDAEVRSAKGRADAVVKTKDRIYVFEFKLEGIVDEALKQIDEKGYLLPYRTDGRELVKVGVSFNAEERNIGEYKVV
;
A
#
# COMPACT_ATOMS: atom_id res chain seq x y z
N MET A 1 3.09 -26.26 30.76
CA MET A 1 3.83 -26.87 29.65
C MET A 1 4.55 -25.72 28.94
N ASN A 2 5.88 -25.76 28.88
CA ASN A 2 6.64 -24.79 28.07
C ASN A 2 6.26 -25.00 26.62
N THR A 3 5.31 -24.22 26.11
CA THR A 3 5.13 -24.04 24.66
C THR A 3 6.37 -23.30 24.21
N LEU A 4 7.29 -24.00 23.54
CA LEU A 4 8.34 -23.37 22.75
C LEU A 4 7.66 -22.27 21.92
N GLU A 5 7.99 -21.01 22.21
CA GLU A 5 7.45 -19.88 21.45
C GLU A 5 7.77 -20.13 19.99
N ARG A 6 6.71 -20.22 19.16
CA ARG A 6 6.86 -20.39 17.71
C ARG A 6 7.51 -19.13 17.18
N LYS A 7 8.59 -19.27 16.42
CA LYS A 7 9.40 -18.15 15.98
C LYS A 7 8.74 -17.41 14.82
N LEU A 8 8.38 -16.15 15.03
CA LEU A 8 7.87 -15.27 13.99
C LEU A 8 9.00 -14.76 13.09
N PRO A 9 8.84 -14.70 11.76
CA PRO A 9 9.88 -14.28 10.82
C PRO A 9 10.01 -12.75 10.71
N ILE A 10 10.08 -12.03 11.82
CA ILE A 10 10.15 -10.57 11.85
C ILE A 10 11.50 -10.12 11.28
N GLY A 11 11.45 -9.24 10.26
CA GLY A 11 12.64 -8.73 9.60
C GLY A 11 13.39 -9.73 8.71
N ILE A 12 12.89 -10.97 8.57
CA ILE A 12 13.50 -11.99 7.71
C ILE A 12 12.90 -11.89 6.30
N GLN A 13 13.76 -11.67 5.31
CA GLN A 13 13.36 -11.51 3.91
C GLN A 13 13.80 -12.68 3.02
N THR A 14 14.68 -13.57 3.52
CA THR A 14 15.20 -14.70 2.76
C THR A 14 14.62 -16.03 3.23
N PHE A 15 14.18 -16.84 2.27
CA PHE A 15 13.58 -18.14 2.53
C PHE A 15 14.54 -19.10 3.24
N GLU A 16 15.81 -19.14 2.82
CA GLU A 16 16.83 -19.97 3.45
C GLU A 16 16.98 -19.67 4.96
N LYS A 17 17.12 -18.38 5.32
CA LYS A 17 17.24 -17.98 6.71
C LYS A 17 15.98 -18.33 7.50
N MET A 18 14.80 -18.09 6.92
CA MET A 18 13.51 -18.40 7.55
C MET A 18 13.40 -19.89 7.87
N ARG A 19 13.76 -20.76 6.93
CA ARG A 19 13.72 -22.23 7.13
C ARG A 19 14.81 -22.72 8.07
N ALA A 20 16.04 -22.22 7.94
CA ALA A 20 17.16 -22.59 8.82
C ALA A 20 16.90 -22.22 10.30
N GLU A 21 16.23 -21.10 10.54
CA GLU A 21 15.89 -20.66 11.89
C GLU A 21 14.59 -21.28 12.44
N GLY A 22 13.88 -22.10 11.66
CA GLY A 22 12.63 -22.75 12.07
C GLY A 22 11.47 -21.77 12.28
N CYS A 23 11.44 -20.66 11.54
CA CYS A 23 10.38 -19.67 11.62
C CYS A 23 9.09 -20.17 10.98
N LEU A 24 7.95 -19.62 11.43
CA LEU A 24 6.66 -19.83 10.77
C LEU A 24 6.70 -19.37 9.30
N TYR A 25 6.16 -20.18 8.42
CA TYR A 25 6.03 -19.88 7.00
C TYR A 25 4.62 -20.17 6.52
N VAL A 26 3.97 -19.18 5.93
CA VAL A 26 2.69 -19.36 5.22
C VAL A 26 2.98 -19.96 3.85
N ASP A 27 2.63 -21.21 3.66
CA ASP A 27 3.06 -22.01 2.53
C ASP A 27 2.38 -21.58 1.20
N LYS A 28 3.14 -20.96 0.32
CA LYS A 28 2.75 -20.59 -1.05
C LYS A 28 3.41 -21.47 -2.12
N THR A 29 4.11 -22.52 -1.70
CA THR A 29 4.99 -23.27 -2.61
C THR A 29 4.26 -24.03 -3.71
N ALA A 30 2.97 -24.35 -3.53
CA ALA A 30 2.16 -24.94 -4.60
C ALA A 30 2.00 -23.99 -5.79
N ILE A 31 1.77 -22.70 -5.54
CA ILE A 31 1.67 -21.67 -6.60
C ILE A 31 3.05 -21.42 -7.22
N ILE A 32 4.09 -21.38 -6.39
CA ILE A 32 5.49 -21.23 -6.84
C ILE A 32 5.84 -22.36 -7.82
N TYR A 33 5.49 -23.60 -7.50
CA TYR A 33 5.72 -24.74 -8.39
C TYR A 33 5.03 -24.60 -9.75
N GLN A 34 3.75 -24.18 -9.75
CA GLN A 34 2.99 -23.97 -10.98
C GLN A 34 3.64 -22.91 -11.88
N ILE A 35 4.12 -21.81 -11.32
CA ILE A 35 4.83 -20.75 -12.04
C ILE A 35 6.18 -21.27 -12.54
N ALA A 36 6.96 -21.91 -11.69
CA ALA A 36 8.29 -22.42 -12.02
C ALA A 36 8.26 -23.54 -13.09
N ALA A 37 7.16 -24.28 -13.19
CA ALA A 37 7.00 -25.32 -14.22
C ALA A 37 6.94 -24.77 -15.65
N THR A 38 6.58 -23.51 -15.82
CA THR A 38 6.52 -22.86 -17.14
C THR A 38 7.85 -22.25 -17.55
N LYS A 39 7.96 -21.85 -18.85
CA LYS A 39 9.12 -21.13 -19.39
C LYS A 39 8.78 -19.67 -19.74
N VAL A 40 7.64 -19.18 -19.29
CA VAL A 40 7.19 -17.83 -19.62
C VAL A 40 7.83 -16.83 -18.64
N PRO A 41 8.32 -15.68 -19.09
CA PRO A 41 8.74 -14.60 -18.21
C PRO A 41 7.55 -14.04 -17.41
N TYR A 42 7.71 -13.87 -16.11
CA TYR A 42 6.68 -13.38 -15.21
C TYR A 42 7.02 -12.02 -14.61
N PHE A 43 5.98 -11.22 -14.43
CA PHE A 43 6.03 -9.96 -13.71
C PHE A 43 4.98 -9.93 -12.59
N LEU A 44 5.38 -9.45 -11.40
CA LEU A 44 4.50 -9.28 -10.26
C LEU A 44 4.72 -7.92 -9.59
N SER A 45 3.71 -7.06 -9.55
CA SER A 45 3.70 -5.90 -8.66
C SER A 45 2.86 -6.18 -7.40
N ARG A 46 3.40 -5.78 -6.24
CA ARG A 46 2.70 -5.78 -4.95
C ARG A 46 3.20 -4.60 -4.11
N PRO A 47 2.38 -4.06 -3.24
CA PRO A 47 2.82 -3.03 -2.31
C PRO A 47 4.03 -3.46 -1.49
N ARG A 48 4.66 -2.51 -0.82
CA ARG A 48 5.76 -2.81 0.11
C ARG A 48 5.26 -3.72 1.24
N ARG A 49 6.16 -4.57 1.77
CA ARG A 49 5.89 -5.46 2.92
C ARG A 49 4.92 -6.61 2.65
N PHE A 50 4.62 -6.93 1.40
CA PHE A 50 3.77 -8.07 1.01
C PHE A 50 4.53 -9.39 0.82
N GLY A 51 5.85 -9.44 1.05
CA GLY A 51 6.64 -10.66 0.94
C GLY A 51 7.19 -10.93 -0.47
N LYS A 52 7.36 -9.91 -1.34
CA LYS A 52 7.97 -10.06 -2.68
C LYS A 52 9.39 -10.64 -2.62
N SER A 53 10.26 -10.06 -1.79
CA SER A 53 11.65 -10.53 -1.64
C SER A 53 11.73 -11.97 -1.11
N LEU A 54 10.82 -12.33 -0.18
CA LEU A 54 10.69 -13.71 0.28
C LEU A 54 10.28 -14.64 -0.87
N LEU A 55 9.34 -14.25 -1.71
CA LEU A 55 8.92 -15.01 -2.90
C LEU A 55 10.09 -15.19 -3.88
N VAL A 56 10.84 -14.12 -4.17
CA VAL A 56 12.03 -14.19 -5.05
C VAL A 56 13.07 -15.12 -4.47
N SER A 57 13.39 -15.02 -3.17
CA SER A 57 14.34 -15.93 -2.53
C SER A 57 13.84 -17.39 -2.44
N THR A 58 12.52 -17.60 -2.42
CA THR A 58 11.95 -18.96 -2.50
C THR A 58 12.15 -19.55 -3.91
N PHE A 59 11.95 -18.76 -4.98
CA PHE A 59 12.30 -19.19 -6.34
C PHE A 59 13.80 -19.48 -6.48
N GLU A 60 14.65 -18.63 -5.90
CA GLU A 60 16.11 -18.86 -5.90
C GLU A 60 16.46 -20.20 -5.27
N ALA A 61 15.98 -20.48 -4.05
CA ALA A 61 16.21 -21.75 -3.37
C ALA A 61 15.67 -22.95 -4.18
N TYR A 62 14.50 -22.81 -4.79
CA TYR A 62 13.91 -23.85 -5.65
C TYR A 62 14.79 -24.17 -6.86
N PHE A 63 15.21 -23.15 -7.61
CA PHE A 63 16.05 -23.36 -8.81
C PHE A 63 17.51 -23.73 -8.48
N GLN A 64 17.96 -23.48 -7.26
CA GLN A 64 19.23 -24.00 -6.74
C GLN A 64 19.12 -25.47 -6.31
N GLY A 65 17.93 -26.08 -6.37
CA GLY A 65 17.70 -27.48 -5.99
C GLY A 65 17.80 -27.75 -4.49
N ARG A 66 17.58 -26.74 -3.64
CA ARG A 66 17.68 -26.82 -2.17
C ARG A 66 16.47 -27.53 -1.56
N LYS A 67 16.31 -28.82 -1.89
CA LYS A 67 15.21 -29.66 -1.40
C LYS A 67 15.07 -29.62 0.12
N ASP A 68 16.19 -29.54 0.83
CA ASP A 68 16.29 -29.48 2.30
C ASP A 68 15.44 -28.33 2.90
N LEU A 69 15.32 -27.21 2.20
CA LEU A 69 14.54 -26.07 2.65
C LEU A 69 13.02 -26.20 2.46
N PHE A 70 12.59 -27.16 1.65
CA PHE A 70 11.19 -27.35 1.28
C PHE A 70 10.52 -28.52 2.02
N GLU A 71 11.21 -29.15 2.93
CA GLU A 71 10.69 -30.27 3.73
C GLU A 71 9.41 -29.85 4.48
N GLY A 72 8.36 -30.67 4.36
CA GLY A 72 7.05 -30.42 4.96
C GLY A 72 6.16 -29.42 4.23
N LEU A 73 6.61 -28.80 3.12
CA LEU A 73 5.83 -27.85 2.33
C LEU A 73 5.13 -28.55 1.16
N ALA A 74 4.10 -27.90 0.61
CA ALA A 74 3.27 -28.46 -0.44
C ALA A 74 4.07 -28.88 -1.70
N ILE A 75 5.10 -28.13 -2.07
CA ILE A 75 5.96 -28.39 -3.22
C ILE A 75 6.72 -29.72 -3.11
N GLU A 76 7.01 -30.19 -1.91
CA GLU A 76 7.74 -31.45 -1.70
C GLU A 76 7.01 -32.65 -2.33
N LYS A 77 5.68 -32.59 -2.37
CA LYS A 77 4.84 -33.64 -2.98
C LYS A 77 4.66 -33.45 -4.48
N LEU A 78 4.98 -32.28 -5.01
CA LEU A 78 4.78 -31.91 -6.41
C LEU A 78 6.06 -32.04 -7.23
N GLU A 79 7.21 -31.68 -6.63
CA GLU A 79 8.52 -31.71 -7.29
C GLU A 79 9.27 -33.00 -6.95
N THR A 80 9.70 -33.69 -7.98
CA THR A 80 10.41 -34.97 -7.84
C THR A 80 11.88 -34.91 -8.28
N LYS A 81 12.26 -33.94 -9.12
CA LYS A 81 13.57 -33.91 -9.76
C LYS A 81 14.58 -33.04 -9.02
N TRP A 82 14.12 -31.89 -8.45
CA TRP A 82 14.98 -30.92 -7.73
C TRP A 82 16.25 -30.56 -8.54
N GLU A 83 16.05 -30.23 -9.82
CA GLU A 83 17.16 -29.90 -10.70
C GLU A 83 17.79 -28.56 -10.31
N GLN A 84 19.12 -28.50 -10.42
CA GLN A 84 19.89 -27.27 -10.16
C GLN A 84 20.08 -26.49 -11.46
N TYR A 85 19.84 -25.18 -11.38
CA TYR A 85 20.00 -24.22 -12.46
C TYR A 85 20.95 -23.10 -12.06
N PRO A 86 21.68 -22.46 -12.99
CA PRO A 86 22.38 -21.22 -12.70
C PRO A 86 21.35 -20.10 -12.45
N VAL A 87 21.45 -19.42 -11.30
CA VAL A 87 20.55 -18.34 -10.90
C VAL A 87 21.31 -17.03 -10.87
N LEU A 88 20.81 -16.05 -11.61
CA LEU A 88 21.27 -14.66 -11.60
C LEU A 88 20.22 -13.83 -10.88
N HIS A 89 20.47 -13.49 -9.61
CA HIS A 89 19.56 -12.72 -8.78
C HIS A 89 20.06 -11.28 -8.65
N LEU A 90 19.24 -10.31 -9.10
CA LEU A 90 19.47 -8.87 -9.06
C LEU A 90 18.47 -8.23 -8.08
N ASP A 91 18.96 -7.68 -6.99
CA ASP A 91 18.17 -6.87 -6.04
C ASP A 91 18.58 -5.40 -6.15
N LEU A 92 17.66 -4.55 -6.63
CA LEU A 92 17.89 -3.11 -6.77
C LEU A 92 17.55 -2.32 -5.51
N ASN A 93 17.13 -2.96 -4.42
CA ASN A 93 16.83 -2.27 -3.16
C ASN A 93 18.07 -1.91 -2.33
N ALA A 94 19.23 -2.48 -2.66
CA ALA A 94 20.43 -2.41 -1.82
C ALA A 94 21.13 -1.02 -1.78
N LYS A 95 20.74 -0.06 -2.64
CA LYS A 95 21.40 1.25 -2.77
C LYS A 95 20.41 2.40 -2.92
N LYS A 96 20.84 3.61 -2.54
CA LYS A 96 20.19 4.87 -2.92
C LYS A 96 20.71 5.31 -4.29
N TYR A 97 19.81 5.76 -5.16
CA TYR A 97 20.11 6.20 -6.52
C TYR A 97 19.92 7.72 -6.62
N GLU A 98 21.01 8.47 -6.70
CA GLU A 98 20.99 9.94 -6.82
C GLU A 98 21.46 10.38 -8.21
N THR A 99 22.20 9.52 -8.91
CA THR A 99 22.74 9.78 -10.25
C THR A 99 22.66 8.53 -11.13
N ALA A 100 22.73 8.72 -12.45
CA ALA A 100 22.84 7.59 -13.40
C ALA A 100 24.07 6.69 -13.13
N ALA A 101 25.15 7.29 -12.65
CA ALA A 101 26.36 6.54 -12.28
C ALA A 101 26.11 5.58 -11.10
N ASP A 102 25.22 5.90 -10.18
CA ASP A 102 24.86 5.01 -9.08
C ASP A 102 24.16 3.74 -9.56
N LEU A 103 23.26 3.87 -10.53
CA LEU A 103 22.59 2.72 -11.14
C LEU A 103 23.59 1.84 -11.89
N VAL A 104 24.45 2.45 -12.71
CA VAL A 104 25.49 1.71 -13.45
C VAL A 104 26.45 1.01 -12.48
N ALA A 105 26.87 1.66 -11.40
CA ALA A 105 27.74 1.07 -10.38
C ALA A 105 27.07 -0.14 -9.69
N MET A 106 25.75 -0.07 -9.42
CA MET A 106 25.01 -1.19 -8.86
C MET A 106 24.95 -2.37 -9.84
N LEU A 107 24.63 -2.13 -11.10
CA LEU A 107 24.64 -3.17 -12.14
C LEU A 107 26.02 -3.80 -12.27
N ASN A 108 27.09 -3.00 -12.31
CA ASN A 108 28.47 -3.48 -12.36
C ASN A 108 28.82 -4.38 -11.18
N GLN A 109 28.39 -4.05 -9.97
CA GLN A 109 28.64 -4.87 -8.78
C GLN A 109 28.05 -6.29 -8.93
N TYR A 110 26.85 -6.43 -9.49
CA TYR A 110 26.25 -7.73 -9.76
C TYR A 110 26.96 -8.45 -10.91
N LEU A 111 27.28 -7.73 -11.99
CA LEU A 111 28.02 -8.30 -13.12
C LEU A 111 29.37 -8.87 -12.68
N GLU A 112 30.15 -8.13 -11.88
CA GLU A 112 31.43 -8.59 -11.33
C GLU A 112 31.30 -9.89 -10.51
N LYS A 113 30.24 -10.00 -9.67
CA LYS A 113 29.97 -11.24 -8.92
C LYS A 113 29.70 -12.43 -9.85
N TRP A 114 28.92 -12.21 -10.90
CA TRP A 114 28.58 -13.28 -11.84
C TRP A 114 29.75 -13.61 -12.76
N GLU A 115 30.55 -12.62 -13.19
CA GLU A 115 31.77 -12.79 -13.96
C GLU A 115 32.81 -13.63 -13.21
N ALA A 116 32.93 -13.45 -11.90
CA ALA A 116 33.81 -14.27 -11.06
C ALA A 116 33.48 -15.79 -11.14
N VAL A 117 32.21 -16.12 -11.42
CA VAL A 117 31.71 -17.51 -11.52
C VAL A 117 31.75 -17.99 -12.99
N TYR A 118 31.27 -17.15 -13.92
CA TYR A 118 31.01 -17.56 -15.30
C TYR A 118 32.07 -17.08 -16.31
N GLY A 119 32.90 -16.10 -15.97
CA GLY A 119 33.97 -15.56 -16.80
C GLY A 119 33.80 -14.07 -17.07
N ASP A 120 34.93 -13.40 -17.29
CA ASP A 120 35.02 -11.93 -17.35
C ASP A 120 35.65 -11.41 -18.68
N GLU A 121 35.64 -12.20 -19.73
CA GLU A 121 36.26 -11.85 -21.03
C GLU A 121 35.64 -10.61 -21.70
N LYS A 122 34.45 -10.17 -21.21
CA LYS A 122 33.73 -9.00 -21.71
C LYS A 122 33.66 -7.85 -20.71
N LYS A 123 34.47 -7.86 -19.65
CA LYS A 123 34.41 -6.88 -18.56
C LYS A 123 34.57 -5.41 -18.98
N ASP A 124 35.26 -5.17 -20.11
CA ASP A 124 35.46 -3.82 -20.65
C ASP A 124 34.33 -3.34 -21.56
N ARG A 125 33.25 -4.14 -21.68
CA ARG A 125 32.06 -3.82 -22.46
C ARG A 125 30.98 -3.14 -21.61
N SER A 126 29.91 -2.68 -22.27
CA SER A 126 28.75 -2.09 -21.58
C SER A 126 28.05 -3.11 -20.66
N PRO A 127 27.31 -2.67 -19.65
CA PRO A 127 26.60 -3.56 -18.73
C PRO A 127 25.69 -4.58 -19.43
N GLU A 128 24.99 -4.19 -20.49
CA GLU A 128 24.11 -5.07 -21.26
C GLU A 128 24.89 -6.11 -22.04
N GLU A 129 26.05 -5.77 -22.66
CA GLU A 129 26.90 -6.73 -23.34
C GLU A 129 27.52 -7.75 -22.37
N ARG A 130 27.95 -7.31 -21.20
CA ARG A 130 28.43 -8.15 -20.10
C ARG A 130 27.35 -9.11 -19.60
N PHE A 131 26.14 -8.61 -19.40
CA PHE A 131 25.02 -9.42 -18.96
C PHE A 131 24.65 -10.51 -19.97
N SER A 132 24.63 -10.16 -21.28
CA SER A 132 24.41 -11.14 -22.36
C SER A 132 25.46 -12.23 -22.36
N TYR A 133 26.73 -11.85 -22.21
CA TYR A 133 27.86 -12.78 -22.16
C TYR A 133 27.76 -13.73 -20.94
N ILE A 134 27.44 -13.18 -19.75
CA ILE A 134 27.28 -13.98 -18.53
C ILE A 134 26.17 -15.02 -18.69
N ILE A 135 25.01 -14.65 -19.26
CA ILE A 135 23.91 -15.59 -19.51
C ILE A 135 24.37 -16.72 -20.43
N GLU A 136 25.06 -16.40 -21.54
CA GLU A 136 25.57 -17.40 -22.44
C GLU A 136 26.62 -18.32 -21.78
N GLN A 137 27.58 -17.77 -21.05
CA GLN A 137 28.61 -18.55 -20.36
C GLN A 137 28.03 -19.42 -19.22
N ALA A 138 27.04 -18.93 -18.49
CA ALA A 138 26.35 -19.71 -17.47
C ALA A 138 25.66 -20.94 -18.08
N TYR A 139 25.00 -20.76 -19.22
CA TYR A 139 24.41 -21.86 -19.99
C TYR A 139 25.47 -22.85 -20.50
N LEU A 140 26.53 -22.36 -21.12
CA LEU A 140 27.59 -23.22 -21.69
C LEU A 140 28.32 -24.02 -20.61
N LYS A 141 28.61 -23.42 -19.46
CA LYS A 141 29.31 -24.11 -18.35
C LYS A 141 28.44 -25.15 -17.65
N THR A 142 27.16 -24.93 -17.54
CA THR A 142 26.27 -25.80 -16.76
C THR A 142 25.44 -26.76 -17.59
N GLY A 143 25.31 -26.50 -18.90
CA GLY A 143 24.40 -27.22 -19.81
C GLY A 143 22.90 -27.02 -19.42
N LYS A 144 22.60 -26.08 -18.54
CA LYS A 144 21.26 -25.80 -18.03
C LYS A 144 20.83 -24.37 -18.35
N GLY A 145 19.55 -24.18 -18.65
CA GLY A 145 19.00 -22.84 -18.87
C GLY A 145 19.18 -21.95 -17.65
N VAL A 146 19.43 -20.66 -17.87
CA VAL A 146 19.69 -19.67 -16.84
C VAL A 146 18.38 -19.14 -16.25
N VAL A 147 18.34 -19.00 -14.95
CA VAL A 147 17.24 -18.37 -14.21
C VAL A 147 17.62 -16.93 -13.87
N VAL A 148 16.77 -15.98 -14.22
CA VAL A 148 16.98 -14.55 -13.90
C VAL A 148 15.87 -14.09 -12.96
N LEU A 149 16.25 -13.63 -11.78
CA LEU A 149 15.37 -13.12 -10.76
C LEU A 149 15.70 -11.65 -10.51
N VAL A 150 14.70 -10.77 -10.56
CA VAL A 150 14.89 -9.34 -10.30
C VAL A 150 13.91 -8.89 -9.23
N ASP A 151 14.45 -8.38 -8.12
CA ASP A 151 13.65 -7.78 -7.06
C ASP A 151 13.74 -6.25 -7.09
N GLU A 152 12.61 -5.59 -6.83
CA GLU A 152 12.48 -4.12 -6.76
C GLU A 152 13.00 -3.39 -8.03
N TYR A 153 12.65 -3.91 -9.23
CA TYR A 153 13.13 -3.37 -10.51
C TYR A 153 12.88 -1.86 -10.70
N ASP A 154 11.84 -1.34 -10.08
CA ASP A 154 11.37 0.03 -10.18
C ASP A 154 11.96 0.99 -9.13
N LYS A 155 12.77 0.50 -8.21
CA LYS A 155 13.38 1.32 -7.14
C LYS A 155 14.13 2.56 -7.65
N PRO A 156 15.02 2.45 -8.66
CA PRO A 156 15.69 3.64 -9.20
C PRO A 156 14.69 4.64 -9.80
N LEU A 157 13.69 4.14 -10.54
CA LEU A 157 12.69 4.97 -11.21
C LEU A 157 11.80 5.72 -10.21
N LEU A 158 11.42 5.06 -9.11
CA LEU A 158 10.64 5.69 -8.04
C LEU A 158 11.41 6.81 -7.32
N GLN A 159 12.73 6.68 -7.21
CA GLN A 159 13.57 7.72 -6.60
C GLN A 159 13.77 8.93 -7.52
N ALA A 160 13.71 8.74 -8.83
CA ALA A 160 13.85 9.80 -9.84
C ALA A 160 12.50 10.36 -10.34
N LEU A 161 11.38 10.00 -9.71
CA LEU A 161 10.04 10.29 -10.24
C LEU A 161 9.77 11.78 -10.50
N LEU A 162 10.39 12.67 -9.71
CA LEU A 162 10.24 14.12 -9.81
C LEU A 162 11.35 14.81 -10.62
N ASP A 163 12.36 14.06 -11.06
CA ASP A 163 13.44 14.53 -11.94
C ASP A 163 13.32 13.82 -13.30
N GLU A 164 12.66 14.50 -14.25
CA GLU A 164 12.37 13.92 -15.58
C GLU A 164 13.66 13.53 -16.33
N ASN A 165 14.75 14.29 -16.19
CA ASN A 165 16.01 14.00 -16.86
C ASN A 165 16.65 12.72 -16.30
N LEU A 166 16.74 12.61 -14.99
CA LEU A 166 17.29 11.45 -14.32
C LEU A 166 16.42 10.20 -14.56
N LEU A 167 15.08 10.38 -14.54
CA LEU A 167 14.12 9.33 -14.83
C LEU A 167 14.31 8.75 -16.24
N ASP A 168 14.52 9.61 -17.24
CA ASP A 168 14.75 9.17 -18.63
C ASP A 168 16.11 8.49 -18.79
N GLU A 169 17.13 8.93 -18.07
CA GLU A 169 18.43 8.24 -18.03
C GLU A 169 18.30 6.83 -17.44
N TYR A 170 17.60 6.69 -16.31
CA TYR A 170 17.34 5.38 -15.69
C TYR A 170 16.53 4.47 -16.61
N ARG A 171 15.48 4.98 -17.25
CA ARG A 171 14.69 4.22 -18.23
C ARG A 171 15.57 3.68 -19.36
N ARG A 172 16.46 4.50 -19.92
CA ARG A 172 17.35 4.11 -20.99
C ARG A 172 18.34 3.01 -20.56
N ILE A 173 18.96 3.16 -19.38
CA ILE A 173 19.90 2.17 -18.83
C ILE A 173 19.19 0.84 -18.57
N LEU A 174 18.05 0.86 -17.87
CA LEU A 174 17.30 -0.34 -17.53
C LEU A 174 16.71 -1.02 -18.78
N LYS A 175 16.24 -0.25 -19.77
CA LYS A 175 15.74 -0.79 -21.03
C LYS A 175 16.83 -1.53 -21.80
N ALA A 176 18.03 -0.97 -21.90
CA ALA A 176 19.17 -1.63 -22.53
C ALA A 176 19.53 -2.92 -21.78
N PHE A 177 19.62 -2.85 -20.46
CA PHE A 177 20.01 -3.98 -19.62
C PHE A 177 18.99 -5.15 -19.69
N TYR A 178 17.69 -4.87 -19.52
CA TYR A 178 16.66 -5.91 -19.58
C TYR A 178 16.34 -6.37 -21.01
N GLY A 179 16.62 -5.55 -22.03
CA GLY A 179 16.45 -5.90 -23.43
C GLY A 179 17.25 -7.15 -23.84
N VAL A 180 18.36 -7.40 -23.14
CA VAL A 180 19.20 -8.61 -23.29
C VAL A 180 18.40 -9.90 -23.04
N LEU A 181 17.43 -9.88 -22.14
CA LEU A 181 16.62 -11.06 -21.80
C LEU A 181 15.85 -11.59 -23.02
N LYS A 182 15.44 -10.72 -23.94
CA LYS A 182 14.77 -11.12 -25.18
C LYS A 182 15.74 -11.81 -26.15
N SER A 183 16.92 -11.22 -26.36
CA SER A 183 17.92 -11.75 -27.28
C SER A 183 18.58 -13.03 -26.76
N SER A 184 18.56 -13.26 -25.45
CA SER A 184 19.12 -14.42 -24.77
C SER A 184 18.11 -15.56 -24.53
N ASP A 185 16.88 -15.48 -25.05
CA ASP A 185 15.76 -16.41 -24.78
C ASP A 185 16.17 -17.90 -24.89
N ARG A 186 16.96 -18.27 -25.88
CA ARG A 186 17.45 -19.67 -26.07
C ARG A 186 18.28 -20.23 -24.92
N TYR A 187 18.85 -19.35 -24.09
CA TYR A 187 19.68 -19.71 -22.93
C TYR A 187 18.92 -19.67 -21.62
N LEU A 188 17.70 -19.09 -21.61
CA LEU A 188 16.94 -18.85 -20.41
C LEU A 188 16.00 -20.00 -20.07
N ARG A 189 15.91 -20.32 -18.78
CA ARG A 189 14.95 -21.28 -18.20
C ARG A 189 13.74 -20.60 -17.61
N PHE A 190 13.97 -19.46 -16.93
CA PHE A 190 12.93 -18.77 -16.17
C PHE A 190 13.33 -17.32 -15.91
N ILE A 191 12.36 -16.43 -15.96
CA ILE A 191 12.52 -15.02 -15.62
C ILE A 191 11.38 -14.62 -14.68
N PHE A 192 11.72 -13.98 -13.56
CA PHE A 192 10.75 -13.44 -12.64
C PHE A 192 11.17 -12.05 -12.18
N LEU A 193 10.29 -11.06 -12.42
CA LEU A 193 10.55 -9.65 -12.12
C LEU A 193 9.53 -9.18 -11.08
N THR A 194 9.97 -8.50 -10.01
CA THR A 194 9.09 -7.88 -9.04
C THR A 194 9.37 -6.40 -8.83
N GLY A 195 8.33 -5.68 -8.42
CA GLY A 195 8.39 -4.29 -8.03
C GLY A 195 7.16 -3.84 -7.25
N VAL A 196 7.16 -2.59 -6.85
CA VAL A 196 5.99 -1.95 -6.24
C VAL A 196 5.01 -1.53 -7.33
N THR A 197 5.51 -0.97 -8.42
CA THR A 197 4.70 -0.33 -9.45
C THR A 197 4.83 -1.00 -10.81
N LYS A 198 3.88 -0.70 -11.70
CA LYS A 198 3.94 -1.05 -13.13
C LYS A 198 4.47 0.10 -13.98
N PHE A 199 5.02 1.10 -13.35
CA PHE A 199 5.44 2.38 -13.94
C PHE A 199 6.32 2.23 -15.18
N ALA A 200 7.23 1.30 -15.15
CA ALA A 200 8.20 1.12 -16.22
C ALA A 200 7.83 -0.02 -17.17
N GLN A 201 6.72 -0.75 -16.94
CA GLN A 201 6.39 -1.91 -17.75
C GLN A 201 6.27 -1.54 -19.24
N VAL A 202 5.67 -0.39 -19.55
CA VAL A 202 5.50 0.08 -20.93
C VAL A 202 6.81 0.63 -21.51
N SER A 203 7.67 1.29 -20.73
CA SER A 203 8.87 1.95 -21.23
C SER A 203 10.15 1.12 -21.12
N VAL A 204 10.31 0.36 -20.04
CA VAL A 204 11.53 -0.44 -19.79
C VAL A 204 11.42 -1.84 -20.39
N PHE A 205 10.23 -2.43 -20.35
CA PHE A 205 9.98 -3.78 -20.86
C PHE A 205 9.27 -3.81 -22.21
N SER A 206 9.21 -2.68 -22.94
CA SER A 206 8.59 -2.62 -24.27
C SER A 206 9.11 -3.67 -25.25
N ASP A 207 10.34 -4.10 -25.06
CA ASP A 207 10.99 -5.10 -25.87
C ASP A 207 10.73 -6.55 -25.40
N LEU A 208 10.24 -6.74 -24.16
CA LEU A 208 9.83 -8.04 -23.58
C LEU A 208 8.32 -8.27 -23.77
N ASN A 209 7.86 -8.34 -25.03
CA ASN A 209 6.43 -8.49 -25.38
C ASN A 209 5.75 -9.75 -24.82
N GLN A 210 6.52 -10.72 -24.34
CA GLN A 210 6.04 -11.99 -23.79
C GLN A 210 5.97 -12.00 -22.25
N LEU A 211 6.21 -10.86 -21.60
CA LEU A 211 6.16 -10.74 -20.14
C LEU A 211 4.73 -10.95 -19.63
N ASN A 212 4.53 -12.03 -18.89
CA ASN A 212 3.25 -12.40 -18.31
C ASN A 212 3.01 -11.65 -16.99
N ASP A 213 2.33 -10.53 -17.05
CA ASP A 213 1.92 -9.80 -15.85
C ASP A 213 0.84 -10.58 -15.10
N ILE A 214 1.19 -11.07 -13.90
CA ILE A 214 0.30 -11.83 -13.02
C ILE A 214 -0.29 -10.99 -11.88
N SER A 215 -0.01 -9.70 -11.83
CA SER A 215 -0.38 -8.84 -10.70
C SER A 215 -1.88 -8.78 -10.44
N MET A 216 -2.71 -8.84 -11.50
CA MET A 216 -4.18 -8.79 -11.40
C MET A 216 -4.86 -10.10 -11.82
N LYS A 217 -4.11 -11.20 -12.00
CA LYS A 217 -4.68 -12.48 -12.41
C LYS A 217 -5.16 -13.29 -11.20
N ILE A 218 -6.41 -13.76 -11.25
CA ILE A 218 -7.08 -14.51 -10.17
C ILE A 218 -6.25 -15.70 -9.65
N PRO A 219 -5.63 -16.57 -10.50
CA PRO A 219 -4.89 -17.73 -9.98
C PRO A 219 -3.67 -17.36 -9.12
N TYR A 220 -3.21 -16.11 -9.19
CA TYR A 220 -2.01 -15.61 -8.49
C TYR A 220 -2.34 -14.51 -7.48
N ALA A 221 -3.63 -14.28 -7.18
CA ALA A 221 -4.06 -13.21 -6.30
C ALA A 221 -3.40 -13.30 -4.92
N ASN A 222 -3.31 -14.51 -4.37
CA ASN A 222 -2.81 -14.81 -3.03
C ASN A 222 -1.36 -15.32 -2.98
N ILE A 223 -0.57 -15.14 -4.04
CA ILE A 223 0.85 -15.56 -4.07
C ILE A 223 1.69 -14.81 -3.02
N CYS A 224 1.32 -13.57 -2.72
CA CYS A 224 1.84 -12.76 -1.63
C CYS A 224 0.69 -12.32 -0.72
N GLY A 225 0.97 -12.06 0.55
CA GLY A 225 -0.06 -11.74 1.55
C GLY A 225 -0.58 -13.00 2.25
N ILE A 226 -1.47 -12.81 3.21
CA ILE A 226 -2.06 -13.87 4.04
C ILE A 226 -3.57 -13.81 3.88
N THR A 227 -4.22 -14.90 3.50
CA THR A 227 -5.69 -14.99 3.48
C THR A 227 -6.24 -15.18 4.90
N LYS A 228 -7.52 -14.86 5.14
CA LYS A 228 -8.17 -15.10 6.44
C LYS A 228 -8.09 -16.59 6.86
N LYS A 229 -8.21 -17.49 5.89
CA LYS A 229 -8.06 -18.93 6.14
C LYS A 229 -6.65 -19.29 6.59
N GLU A 230 -5.62 -18.75 5.92
CA GLU A 230 -4.21 -18.96 6.29
C GLU A 230 -3.88 -18.32 7.64
N LEU A 231 -4.41 -17.13 7.93
CA LEU A 231 -4.25 -16.48 9.23
C LEU A 231 -4.74 -17.40 10.35
N VAL A 232 -5.98 -17.85 10.29
CA VAL A 232 -6.56 -18.71 11.31
C VAL A 232 -5.83 -20.05 11.37
N SER A 233 -5.58 -20.73 10.23
CA SER A 233 -4.94 -22.06 10.25
C SER A 233 -3.49 -22.06 10.71
N THR A 234 -2.74 -20.97 10.44
CA THR A 234 -1.32 -20.89 10.76
C THR A 234 -1.05 -20.26 12.12
N PHE A 235 -1.84 -19.25 12.51
CA PHE A 235 -1.55 -18.39 13.67
C PHE A 235 -2.59 -18.50 14.79
N THR A 236 -3.32 -19.64 14.91
CA THR A 236 -4.29 -19.83 16.01
C THR A 236 -3.67 -19.59 17.40
N PRO A 237 -2.48 -20.13 17.76
CA PRO A 237 -1.89 -19.88 19.08
C PRO A 237 -1.56 -18.39 19.32
N GLU A 238 -1.10 -17.68 18.29
CA GLU A 238 -0.79 -16.26 18.35
C GLU A 238 -2.07 -15.42 18.51
N LEU A 239 -3.16 -15.80 17.80
CA LEU A 239 -4.48 -15.18 17.94
C LEU A 239 -5.07 -15.40 19.33
N GLU A 240 -4.97 -16.61 19.91
CA GLU A 240 -5.42 -16.92 21.26
C GLU A 240 -4.66 -16.08 22.30
N ARG A 241 -3.33 -15.97 22.17
CA ARG A 241 -2.51 -15.13 23.03
C ARG A 241 -2.85 -13.64 22.92
N LEU A 242 -3.09 -13.16 21.68
CA LEU A 242 -3.53 -11.78 21.46
C LEU A 242 -4.90 -11.51 22.09
N ALA A 243 -5.84 -12.44 21.96
CA ALA A 243 -7.18 -12.36 22.55
C ALA A 243 -7.08 -12.25 24.08
N GLU A 244 -6.26 -13.06 24.72
CA GLU A 244 -6.03 -13.04 26.16
C GLU A 244 -5.48 -11.70 26.63
N VAL A 245 -4.42 -11.19 25.98
CA VAL A 245 -3.78 -9.90 26.35
C VAL A 245 -4.69 -8.71 26.12
N GLN A 246 -5.51 -8.76 25.06
CA GLN A 246 -6.44 -7.68 24.72
C GLN A 246 -7.82 -7.79 25.41
N GLU A 247 -8.00 -8.79 26.28
CA GLU A 247 -9.26 -9.09 27.00
C GLU A 247 -10.47 -9.21 26.02
N MET A 248 -10.25 -9.89 24.89
CA MET A 248 -11.23 -10.08 23.81
C MET A 248 -11.56 -11.55 23.62
N SER A 249 -12.72 -11.86 23.03
CA SER A 249 -12.97 -13.21 22.52
C SER A 249 -12.08 -13.52 21.30
N PHE A 250 -11.89 -14.81 20.99
CA PHE A 250 -11.17 -15.20 19.77
C PHE A 250 -11.83 -14.63 18.50
N GLU A 251 -13.15 -14.68 18.43
CA GLU A 251 -13.92 -14.14 17.28
C GLU A 251 -13.75 -12.63 17.15
N ASP A 252 -13.91 -11.87 18.24
CA ASP A 252 -13.71 -10.41 18.22
C ASP A 252 -12.26 -10.06 17.84
N THR A 253 -11.28 -10.85 18.27
CA THR A 253 -9.87 -10.67 17.90
C THR A 253 -9.67 -10.87 16.40
N VAL A 254 -10.23 -11.92 15.81
CA VAL A 254 -10.16 -12.17 14.36
C VAL A 254 -10.87 -11.08 13.57
N ASP A 255 -12.03 -10.61 14.05
CA ASP A 255 -12.77 -9.55 13.40
C ASP A 255 -12.03 -8.21 13.47
N LYS A 256 -11.39 -7.90 14.60
CA LYS A 256 -10.54 -6.70 14.73
C LYS A 256 -9.28 -6.80 13.86
N MET A 257 -8.63 -7.98 13.79
CA MET A 257 -7.54 -8.24 12.85
C MET A 257 -7.99 -8.00 11.40
N THR A 258 -9.20 -8.47 11.05
CA THR A 258 -9.78 -8.30 9.72
C THR A 258 -10.04 -6.82 9.42
N ALA A 259 -10.67 -6.08 10.33
CA ALA A 259 -10.95 -4.65 10.14
C ALA A 259 -9.66 -3.82 9.98
N MET A 260 -8.64 -4.14 10.79
CA MET A 260 -7.38 -3.38 10.84
C MET A 260 -6.41 -3.72 9.70
N TYR A 261 -6.29 -4.98 9.26
CA TYR A 261 -5.15 -5.41 8.44
C TYR A 261 -5.49 -6.23 7.20
N ASP A 262 -6.76 -6.66 7.02
CA ASP A 262 -7.24 -7.38 5.84
C ASP A 262 -7.67 -6.42 4.72
N GLY A 263 -8.29 -6.94 3.69
CA GLY A 263 -9.03 -6.20 2.68
C GLY A 263 -8.22 -5.73 1.49
N TYR A 264 -6.97 -6.16 1.33
CA TYR A 264 -6.26 -5.95 0.08
C TYR A 264 -6.76 -6.91 -1.00
N HIS A 265 -7.29 -6.36 -2.09
CA HIS A 265 -7.70 -7.09 -3.28
C HIS A 265 -6.89 -6.62 -4.48
N PHE A 266 -6.10 -7.53 -5.05
CA PHE A 266 -5.31 -7.26 -6.26
C PHE A 266 -6.04 -7.65 -7.54
N THR A 267 -7.20 -8.27 -7.40
CA THR A 267 -8.13 -8.66 -8.47
C THR A 267 -9.55 -8.55 -7.91
N TYR A 268 -10.54 -8.84 -8.72
CA TYR A 268 -11.95 -8.87 -8.30
C TYR A 268 -12.35 -10.19 -7.60
N SER A 269 -11.41 -10.91 -6.99
CA SER A 269 -11.69 -12.08 -6.15
C SER A 269 -12.39 -11.67 -4.84
N GLU A 270 -13.17 -12.61 -4.29
CA GLU A 270 -13.91 -12.39 -3.03
C GLU A 270 -13.01 -12.35 -1.79
N ASP A 271 -11.85 -13.01 -1.85
CA ASP A 271 -10.93 -13.10 -0.70
C ASP A 271 -10.05 -11.85 -0.57
N GLY A 272 -10.11 -11.21 0.58
CA GLY A 272 -9.15 -10.19 1.00
C GLY A 272 -7.82 -10.80 1.45
N LEU A 273 -6.79 -9.97 1.51
CA LEU A 273 -5.46 -10.35 1.97
C LEU A 273 -4.99 -9.42 3.09
N PHE A 274 -4.49 -10.02 4.16
CA PHE A 274 -3.75 -9.33 5.20
C PHE A 274 -2.37 -8.94 4.73
N ASN A 275 -1.90 -7.78 5.18
CA ASN A 275 -0.50 -7.42 5.05
C ASN A 275 0.35 -8.26 6.02
N PRO A 276 1.32 -9.07 5.55
CA PRO A 276 2.11 -9.93 6.43
C PRO A 276 2.92 -9.17 7.49
N PHE A 277 3.41 -7.97 7.15
CA PHE A 277 4.20 -7.17 8.08
C PHE A 277 3.37 -6.71 9.28
N SER A 278 2.16 -6.18 9.04
CA SER A 278 1.27 -5.75 10.12
C SER A 278 0.85 -6.93 11.00
N VAL A 279 0.47 -8.07 10.40
CA VAL A 279 0.10 -9.29 11.13
C VAL A 279 1.22 -9.76 12.05
N LEU A 280 2.45 -9.86 11.56
CA LEU A 280 3.58 -10.32 12.35
C LEU A 280 3.91 -9.37 13.51
N ASN A 281 3.85 -8.06 13.28
CA ASN A 281 4.13 -7.08 14.33
C ASN A 281 3.03 -7.03 15.41
N VAL A 282 1.76 -7.24 15.05
CA VAL A 282 0.68 -7.40 16.04
C VAL A 282 0.95 -8.58 16.95
N PHE A 283 1.33 -9.71 16.39
CA PHE A 283 1.60 -10.90 17.20
C PHE A 283 2.86 -10.78 18.07
N ASP A 284 3.88 -10.05 17.60
CA ASP A 284 5.09 -9.79 18.36
C ASP A 284 4.83 -8.80 19.52
N GLY A 285 4.18 -7.69 19.22
CA GLY A 285 3.85 -6.63 20.19
C GLY A 285 2.61 -6.91 21.04
N LEU A 286 1.79 -7.90 20.68
CA LEU A 286 0.48 -8.20 21.26
C LEU A 286 -0.44 -6.98 21.38
N MET A 287 -0.32 -6.05 20.43
CA MET A 287 -1.04 -4.78 20.43
C MET A 287 -1.49 -4.42 19.01
N PHE A 288 -2.68 -3.85 18.87
CA PHE A 288 -3.16 -3.30 17.61
C PHE A 288 -2.60 -1.89 17.41
N ASP A 289 -1.89 -1.65 16.30
CA ASP A 289 -1.29 -0.36 15.94
C ASP A 289 -1.14 -0.22 14.43
N ASN A 290 -0.73 0.97 13.94
CA ASN A 290 -0.54 1.27 12.51
C ASN A 290 0.90 0.92 12.04
N TYR A 291 1.25 -0.35 12.05
CA TYR A 291 2.61 -0.85 11.78
C TYR A 291 3.11 -0.57 10.38
N TRP A 292 2.27 -0.71 9.37
CA TRP A 292 2.67 -0.53 7.97
C TRP A 292 3.08 0.91 7.68
N PHE A 293 2.34 1.89 8.23
CA PHE A 293 2.65 3.31 8.09
C PHE A 293 3.97 3.71 8.74
N GLN A 294 4.35 3.10 9.87
CA GLN A 294 5.61 3.38 10.56
C GLN A 294 6.84 3.03 9.69
N THR A 295 6.71 2.22 8.64
CA THR A 295 7.82 1.89 7.74
C THR A 295 8.17 2.97 6.73
N GLY A 296 7.51 4.11 6.80
CA GLY A 296 7.76 5.30 5.99
C GLY A 296 6.84 5.41 4.77
N THR A 297 6.10 6.52 4.71
CA THR A 297 5.35 6.89 3.52
C THR A 297 6.31 7.42 2.47
N PRO A 298 6.17 7.03 1.19
CA PRO A 298 7.04 7.53 0.15
C PRO A 298 6.88 9.05 -0.03
N THR A 299 7.97 9.80 0.14
CA THR A 299 7.99 11.27 -0.02
C THR A 299 7.46 11.70 -1.39
N TYR A 300 7.77 10.93 -2.44
CA TYR A 300 7.29 11.22 -3.79
C TYR A 300 5.76 11.26 -3.92
N LEU A 301 5.03 10.46 -3.11
CA LEU A 301 3.57 10.44 -3.16
C LEU A 301 2.97 11.76 -2.68
N VAL A 302 3.59 12.35 -1.68
CA VAL A 302 3.20 13.66 -1.15
C VAL A 302 3.39 14.75 -2.17
N ASP A 303 4.58 14.78 -2.75
CA ASP A 303 4.93 15.78 -3.74
C ASP A 303 4.06 15.64 -4.99
N LEU A 304 3.73 14.40 -5.37
CA LEU A 304 2.78 14.13 -6.45
C LEU A 304 1.36 14.63 -6.14
N LEU A 305 0.88 14.41 -4.91
CA LEU A 305 -0.43 14.90 -4.47
C LEU A 305 -0.48 16.43 -4.44
N LYS A 306 0.58 17.09 -3.96
CA LYS A 306 0.69 18.55 -3.97
C LYS A 306 0.67 19.14 -5.40
N GLN A 307 1.38 18.49 -6.33
CA GLN A 307 1.48 18.97 -7.71
C GLN A 307 0.23 18.70 -8.56
N SER A 308 -0.58 17.70 -8.19
CA SER A 308 -1.72 17.25 -9.00
C SER A 308 -3.02 18.00 -8.73
N ASP A 309 -3.12 18.82 -7.69
CA ASP A 309 -4.40 19.43 -7.21
C ASP A 309 -5.56 18.41 -7.16
N TYR A 310 -5.26 17.18 -6.73
CA TYR A 310 -6.20 16.07 -6.75
C TYR A 310 -7.23 16.20 -5.62
N ASP A 311 -8.50 15.90 -5.92
CA ASP A 311 -9.55 15.92 -4.90
C ASP A 311 -9.50 14.69 -3.99
N LEU A 312 -8.87 14.83 -2.82
CA LEU A 312 -8.68 13.76 -1.86
C LEU A 312 -10.00 13.14 -1.35
N ARG A 313 -11.12 13.87 -1.41
CA ARG A 313 -12.44 13.37 -1.00
C ARG A 313 -12.86 12.18 -1.87
N LEU A 314 -12.50 12.21 -3.16
CA LEU A 314 -12.77 11.10 -4.08
C LEU A 314 -12.06 9.81 -3.66
N LEU A 315 -10.86 9.90 -3.08
CA LEU A 315 -10.12 8.73 -2.60
C LEU A 315 -10.79 8.09 -1.37
N ILE A 316 -11.44 8.90 -0.57
CA ILE A 316 -11.98 8.46 0.73
C ILE A 316 -13.39 7.87 0.58
N ASP A 317 -14.19 8.42 -0.32
CA ASP A 317 -15.59 7.98 -0.53
C ASP A 317 -15.72 6.81 -1.52
N GLY A 318 -14.61 6.42 -2.16
CA GLY A 318 -14.57 5.40 -3.20
C GLY A 318 -14.62 6.00 -4.60
N LEU A 319 -13.71 5.55 -5.46
CA LEU A 319 -13.54 6.09 -6.82
C LEU A 319 -13.85 5.01 -7.85
N GLU A 320 -14.80 5.29 -8.76
CA GLU A 320 -15.03 4.45 -9.93
C GLU A 320 -14.09 4.82 -11.07
N VAL A 321 -13.38 3.82 -11.62
CA VAL A 321 -12.35 4.04 -12.63
C VAL A 321 -12.18 2.82 -13.54
N GLY A 322 -11.89 3.04 -14.82
CA GLY A 322 -11.47 1.99 -15.74
C GLY A 322 -10.07 1.47 -15.41
N SER A 323 -9.74 0.25 -15.84
CA SER A 323 -8.46 -0.41 -15.54
C SER A 323 -7.22 0.42 -15.91
N SER A 324 -7.24 1.12 -17.04
CA SER A 324 -6.14 1.99 -17.47
C SER A 324 -5.91 3.20 -16.56
N GLY A 325 -6.95 3.64 -15.84
CA GLY A 325 -6.88 4.83 -14.98
C GLY A 325 -6.09 4.62 -13.68
N PHE A 326 -5.85 3.37 -13.26
CA PHE A 326 -5.12 3.06 -12.02
C PHE A 326 -4.03 2.00 -12.18
N ALA A 327 -4.08 1.18 -13.24
CA ALA A 327 -3.10 0.13 -13.48
C ALA A 327 -1.81 0.65 -14.12
N GLU A 328 -1.88 1.77 -14.86
CA GLU A 328 -0.74 2.34 -15.58
C GLU A 328 -0.48 3.78 -15.14
N TYR A 329 0.73 4.06 -14.66
CA TYR A 329 1.15 5.44 -14.39
C TYR A 329 1.83 6.03 -15.63
N ARG A 330 1.41 7.25 -15.99
CA ARG A 330 2.02 8.05 -17.05
C ARG A 330 2.44 9.39 -16.45
N ALA A 331 3.73 9.69 -16.47
CA ALA A 331 4.27 10.91 -15.87
C ALA A 331 3.63 12.17 -16.48
N GLU A 332 3.30 12.15 -17.78
CA GLU A 332 2.74 13.27 -18.53
C GLU A 332 1.34 13.66 -18.02
N THR A 333 0.59 12.75 -17.43
CA THR A 333 -0.79 13.00 -16.96
C THR A 333 -0.86 13.61 -15.57
N LYS A 334 0.23 13.59 -14.80
CA LYS A 334 0.29 14.01 -13.38
C LYS A 334 -0.83 13.40 -12.50
N ASN A 335 -1.42 12.27 -12.95
CA ASN A 335 -2.47 11.58 -12.19
C ASN A 335 -1.84 10.76 -11.06
N PRO A 336 -2.10 11.07 -9.77
CA PRO A 336 -1.51 10.34 -8.65
C PRO A 336 -2.15 8.97 -8.40
N LEU A 337 -3.34 8.71 -8.95
CA LEU A 337 -4.14 7.53 -8.64
C LEU A 337 -3.42 6.20 -8.86
N PRO A 338 -2.71 5.97 -9.99
CA PRO A 338 -1.97 4.73 -10.18
C PRO A 338 -0.90 4.50 -9.11
N MET A 339 -0.21 5.57 -8.69
CA MET A 339 0.82 5.49 -7.66
C MET A 339 0.23 5.21 -6.28
N ILE A 340 -0.90 5.83 -5.95
CA ILE A 340 -1.63 5.62 -4.68
C ILE A 340 -2.10 4.16 -4.60
N TYR A 341 -2.69 3.63 -5.69
CA TYR A 341 -3.15 2.24 -5.76
C TYR A 341 -1.99 1.24 -5.68
N GLN A 342 -0.98 1.38 -6.52
CA GLN A 342 0.13 0.42 -6.61
C GLN A 342 1.02 0.44 -5.37
N SER A 343 1.11 1.59 -4.70
CA SER A 343 1.79 1.69 -3.39
C SER A 343 1.00 1.05 -2.24
N GLY A 344 -0.27 0.66 -2.44
CA GLY A 344 -1.07 -0.07 -1.48
C GLY A 344 -1.96 0.79 -0.57
N TYR A 345 -2.13 2.08 -0.89
CA TYR A 345 -3.07 2.93 -0.14
C TYR A 345 -4.52 2.72 -0.58
N LEU A 346 -4.72 2.29 -1.84
CA LEU A 346 -6.03 1.88 -2.34
C LEU A 346 -6.00 0.43 -2.79
N THR A 347 -7.17 -0.17 -2.81
CA THR A 347 -7.42 -1.53 -3.29
C THR A 347 -8.70 -1.59 -4.12
N ILE A 348 -8.91 -2.68 -4.83
CA ILE A 348 -10.16 -2.95 -5.55
C ILE A 348 -11.24 -3.35 -4.53
N LYS A 349 -12.31 -2.56 -4.41
CA LYS A 349 -13.46 -2.87 -3.55
C LYS A 349 -14.60 -3.54 -4.30
N ASN A 350 -14.76 -3.22 -5.58
CA ASN A 350 -15.79 -3.80 -6.43
C ASN A 350 -15.36 -3.77 -7.90
N PHE A 351 -15.99 -4.60 -8.72
CA PHE A 351 -15.84 -4.60 -10.18
C PHE A 351 -17.17 -4.81 -10.85
N ASP A 352 -17.63 -3.77 -11.56
CA ASP A 352 -18.80 -3.87 -12.44
C ASP A 352 -18.37 -4.46 -13.80
N LYS A 353 -18.72 -5.74 -14.01
CA LYS A 353 -18.39 -6.46 -15.26
C LYS A 353 -19.11 -5.89 -16.48
N SER A 354 -20.28 -5.28 -16.30
CA SER A 354 -21.10 -4.75 -17.39
C SER A 354 -20.53 -3.46 -17.97
N LEU A 355 -19.96 -2.63 -17.11
CA LEU A 355 -19.35 -1.34 -17.46
C LEU A 355 -17.82 -1.39 -17.53
N ASN A 356 -17.20 -2.50 -17.13
CA ASN A 356 -15.75 -2.66 -16.97
C ASN A 356 -15.13 -1.58 -16.07
N LEU A 357 -15.84 -1.27 -14.97
CA LEU A 357 -15.43 -0.29 -13.98
C LEU A 357 -15.05 -0.93 -12.66
N TYR A 358 -13.96 -0.45 -12.09
CA TYR A 358 -13.48 -0.82 -10.77
C TYR A 358 -13.84 0.27 -9.76
N THR A 359 -14.31 -0.11 -8.58
CA THR A 359 -14.41 0.80 -7.44
C THR A 359 -13.17 0.62 -6.58
N LEU A 360 -12.40 1.69 -6.39
CA LEU A 360 -11.23 1.71 -5.53
C LEU A 360 -11.58 2.35 -4.18
N GLY A 361 -10.95 1.86 -3.11
CA GLY A 361 -11.09 2.41 -1.76
C GLY A 361 -9.95 1.96 -0.86
N PHE A 362 -9.89 2.43 0.38
CA PHE A 362 -8.90 1.98 1.34
C PHE A 362 -9.07 0.49 1.65
N PRO A 363 -7.98 -0.28 1.76
CA PRO A 363 -8.09 -1.71 2.09
C PRO A 363 -8.72 -1.92 3.47
N ASN A 364 -8.26 -1.21 4.48
CA ASN A 364 -8.59 -1.40 5.88
C ASN A 364 -8.39 -0.14 6.72
N ASP A 365 -8.66 -0.24 8.02
CA ASP A 365 -8.59 0.88 8.94
C ASP A 365 -7.14 1.36 9.20
N GLU A 366 -6.16 0.47 9.25
CA GLU A 366 -4.74 0.85 9.37
C GLU A 366 -4.34 1.84 8.26
N VAL A 367 -4.62 1.46 7.02
CA VAL A 367 -4.25 2.28 5.86
C VAL A 367 -5.09 3.55 5.77
N LYS A 368 -6.39 3.45 6.03
CA LYS A 368 -7.29 4.59 5.98
C LYS A 368 -6.88 5.68 6.96
N TYR A 369 -6.77 5.33 8.24
CA TYR A 369 -6.46 6.31 9.26
C TYR A 369 -5.01 6.77 9.22
N GLY A 370 -4.08 5.87 8.91
CA GLY A 370 -2.69 6.24 8.68
C GLY A 370 -2.53 7.24 7.51
N PHE A 371 -3.24 7.04 6.40
CA PHE A 371 -3.20 7.95 5.25
C PHE A 371 -3.82 9.32 5.59
N LEU A 372 -4.94 9.35 6.31
CA LEU A 372 -5.56 10.58 6.77
C LEU A 372 -4.63 11.39 7.69
N LYS A 373 -4.02 10.74 8.68
CA LYS A 373 -3.01 11.35 9.57
C LYS A 373 -1.82 11.90 8.79
N PHE A 374 -1.34 11.15 7.83
CA PHE A 374 -0.24 11.53 6.97
C PHE A 374 -0.55 12.78 6.14
N LEU A 375 -1.80 12.98 5.70
CA LEU A 375 -2.20 14.12 4.89
C LEU A 375 -2.33 15.42 5.70
N ILE A 376 -2.69 15.36 6.98
CA ILE A 376 -2.95 16.56 7.78
C ILE A 376 -1.79 17.57 7.81
N PRO A 377 -0.53 17.18 8.02
CA PRO A 377 0.61 18.11 8.01
C PRO A 377 0.81 18.87 6.68
N TYR A 378 0.18 18.41 5.59
CA TYR A 378 0.27 19.09 4.29
C TYR A 378 -0.79 20.15 4.09
N TYR A 379 -1.86 20.10 4.88
CA TYR A 379 -2.97 21.06 4.86
C TYR A 379 -2.98 21.96 6.08
N THR A 380 -2.22 21.59 7.12
CA THR A 380 -2.17 22.29 8.41
C THR A 380 -0.73 22.31 8.94
N PRO A 381 -0.35 23.22 9.85
CA PRO A 381 0.99 23.25 10.45
C PRO A 381 1.20 22.19 11.53
N ILE A 382 0.20 21.34 11.77
CA ILE A 382 0.20 20.38 12.86
C ILE A 382 1.05 19.16 12.46
N SER A 383 1.93 18.72 13.36
CA SER A 383 2.70 17.50 13.16
C SER A 383 1.82 16.25 13.21
N SER A 384 2.29 15.14 12.64
CA SER A 384 1.57 13.86 12.69
C SER A 384 1.29 13.40 14.12
N ASP A 385 2.21 13.67 15.06
CA ASP A 385 2.09 13.27 16.47
C ASP A 385 1.01 14.09 17.20
N GLU A 386 0.89 15.39 16.88
CA GLU A 386 -0.15 16.26 17.43
C GLU A 386 -1.53 15.97 16.83
N THR A 387 -1.59 15.39 15.65
CA THR A 387 -2.85 15.06 14.96
C THR A 387 -3.70 14.08 15.75
N ASP A 388 -3.10 13.01 16.30
CA ASP A 388 -3.80 12.02 17.12
C ASP A 388 -4.34 12.65 18.40
N PHE A 389 -3.52 13.45 19.06
CA PHE A 389 -3.91 14.13 20.30
C PHE A 389 -5.08 15.08 20.06
N ASN A 390 -5.09 15.82 18.96
CA ASN A 390 -6.19 16.71 18.63
C ASN A 390 -7.46 15.91 18.24
N ALA A 391 -7.36 14.86 17.46
CA ALA A 391 -8.50 14.02 17.10
C ALA A 391 -9.17 13.42 18.33
N VAL A 392 -8.39 12.91 19.30
CA VAL A 392 -8.92 12.39 20.57
C VAL A 392 -9.59 13.48 21.40
N LYS A 393 -9.03 14.69 21.45
CA LYS A 393 -9.66 15.81 22.15
C LYS A 393 -10.99 16.20 21.53
N PHE A 394 -11.07 16.34 20.21
CA PHE A 394 -12.33 16.61 19.50
C PHE A 394 -13.41 15.59 19.85
N VAL A 395 -13.03 14.31 19.87
CA VAL A 395 -13.97 13.23 20.23
C VAL A 395 -14.43 13.35 21.68
N ARG A 396 -13.51 13.57 22.63
CA ARG A 396 -13.84 13.71 24.06
C ARG A 396 -14.77 14.89 24.34
N GLU A 397 -14.54 16.01 23.67
CA GLU A 397 -15.37 17.22 23.78
C GLU A 397 -16.81 16.94 23.30
N LEU A 398 -16.97 16.28 22.15
CA LEU A 398 -18.30 15.89 21.68
C LEU A 398 -18.95 14.80 22.55
N GLN A 399 -18.18 13.85 23.06
CA GLN A 399 -18.70 12.82 23.97
C GLN A 399 -19.20 13.43 25.29
N SER A 400 -18.50 14.44 25.82
CA SER A 400 -18.93 15.16 27.02
C SER A 400 -20.09 16.13 26.77
N GLY A 401 -20.42 16.45 25.53
CA GLY A 401 -21.42 17.42 25.13
C GLY A 401 -20.90 18.86 25.07
N ASP A 402 -19.58 19.05 25.20
CA ASP A 402 -18.95 20.37 25.17
C ASP A 402 -18.64 20.79 23.72
N VAL A 403 -19.71 21.11 22.98
CA VAL A 403 -19.58 21.58 21.58
C VAL A 403 -18.85 22.92 21.51
N HIS A 404 -18.91 23.72 22.58
CA HIS A 404 -18.21 25.01 22.60
C HIS A 404 -16.70 24.82 22.58
N SER A 405 -16.15 23.99 23.46
CA SER A 405 -14.71 23.66 23.45
C SER A 405 -14.28 23.02 22.15
N PHE A 406 -15.10 22.13 21.58
CA PHE A 406 -14.86 21.55 20.26
C PHE A 406 -14.73 22.64 19.17
N MET A 407 -15.66 23.60 19.12
CA MET A 407 -15.64 24.66 18.10
C MET A 407 -14.48 25.64 18.31
N GLU A 408 -14.16 26.01 19.56
CA GLU A 408 -12.99 26.86 19.83
C GLU A 408 -11.67 26.19 19.50
N ARG A 409 -11.55 24.87 19.73
CA ARG A 409 -10.39 24.10 19.28
C ARG A 409 -10.30 24.04 17.76
N MET A 410 -11.43 23.86 17.08
CA MET A 410 -11.47 23.92 15.62
C MET A 410 -11.04 25.31 15.11
N LYS A 411 -11.46 26.39 15.74
CA LYS A 411 -11.00 27.75 15.41
C LYS A 411 -9.50 27.91 15.58
N SER A 412 -8.94 27.43 16.69
CA SER A 412 -7.49 27.43 16.92
C SER A 412 -6.76 26.63 15.85
N PHE A 413 -7.29 25.46 15.52
CA PHE A 413 -6.75 24.60 14.49
C PHE A 413 -6.67 25.28 13.11
N PHE A 414 -7.68 26.06 12.73
CA PHE A 414 -7.68 26.83 11.48
C PHE A 414 -6.81 28.09 11.56
N ALA A 415 -6.70 28.73 12.72
CA ALA A 415 -5.86 29.92 12.91
C ALA A 415 -4.38 29.65 12.73
N ASP A 416 -3.92 28.43 13.03
CA ASP A 416 -2.54 28.02 12.92
C ASP A 416 -2.10 27.67 11.47
N ILE A 417 -3.02 27.70 10.49
CA ILE A 417 -2.71 27.35 9.10
C ILE A 417 -1.86 28.46 8.43
N PRO A 418 -0.61 28.18 8.02
CA PRO A 418 0.25 29.17 7.41
C PRO A 418 -0.32 29.75 6.12
N TYR A 419 -0.05 31.03 5.88
CA TYR A 419 -0.50 31.79 4.71
C TYR A 419 -0.11 31.14 3.38
N GLU A 420 1.03 30.45 3.36
CA GLU A 420 1.63 29.81 2.19
C GLU A 420 0.91 28.50 1.79
N LEU A 421 0.33 27.79 2.76
CA LEU A 421 -0.45 26.58 2.53
C LEU A 421 -1.91 26.88 2.18
N ASN A 422 -2.35 28.11 2.39
CA ASN A 422 -3.73 28.52 2.27
C ASN A 422 -4.04 28.98 0.85
N THR A 423 -4.34 28.04 -0.04
CA THR A 423 -5.02 28.38 -1.30
C THR A 423 -6.40 28.94 -0.92
N LYS A 424 -6.67 30.23 -1.24
CA LYS A 424 -7.89 31.00 -0.91
C LYS A 424 -9.21 30.41 -1.44
N THR A 425 -9.32 29.09 -1.52
CA THR A 425 -10.47 28.41 -2.09
C THR A 425 -11.30 27.72 -1.00
N GLU A 426 -12.61 27.84 -1.13
CA GLU A 426 -13.62 27.08 -0.40
C GLU A 426 -13.24 25.61 -0.24
N ARG A 427 -12.68 25.03 -1.30
CA ARG A 427 -12.26 23.65 -1.36
C ARG A 427 -11.20 23.27 -0.31
N HIS A 428 -10.27 24.17 0.02
CA HIS A 428 -9.21 23.91 1.00
C HIS A 428 -9.80 23.70 2.41
N TYR A 429 -10.71 24.57 2.85
CA TYR A 429 -11.35 24.45 4.15
C TYR A 429 -12.25 23.22 4.25
N GLN A 430 -13.00 22.93 3.17
CA GLN A 430 -13.82 21.72 3.11
C GLN A 430 -12.97 20.45 3.23
N VAL A 431 -11.78 20.40 2.61
CA VAL A 431 -10.87 19.25 2.72
C VAL A 431 -10.38 19.09 4.16
N ILE A 432 -9.99 20.18 4.84
CA ILE A 432 -9.52 20.09 6.23
C ILE A 432 -10.62 19.59 7.16
N PHE A 433 -11.81 20.16 7.08
CA PHE A 433 -12.97 19.67 7.86
C PHE A 433 -13.21 18.19 7.59
N TYR A 434 -13.24 17.84 6.32
CA TYR A 434 -13.45 16.48 5.90
C TYR A 434 -12.41 15.52 6.51
N LEU A 435 -11.13 15.89 6.47
CA LEU A 435 -10.04 15.09 7.05
C LEU A 435 -10.19 14.95 8.58
N VAL A 436 -10.48 16.04 9.29
CA VAL A 436 -10.66 16.02 10.75
C VAL A 436 -11.82 15.11 11.16
N PHE A 437 -12.98 15.27 10.55
CA PHE A 437 -14.14 14.44 10.89
C PHE A 437 -13.96 12.98 10.50
N LYS A 438 -13.28 12.70 9.38
CA LYS A 438 -12.94 11.31 9.00
C LYS A 438 -11.96 10.67 9.98
N LEU A 439 -10.98 11.44 10.50
CA LEU A 439 -10.08 10.95 11.56
C LEU A 439 -10.81 10.68 12.86
N MET A 440 -11.76 11.53 13.24
CA MET A 440 -12.60 11.28 14.41
C MET A 440 -13.36 9.95 14.26
N GLY A 441 -13.63 9.51 13.02
CA GLY A 441 -14.25 8.22 12.72
C GLY A 441 -13.48 6.99 13.22
N GLN A 442 -12.21 7.14 13.63
CA GLN A 442 -11.46 6.09 14.32
C GLN A 442 -11.99 5.81 15.73
N TYR A 443 -12.60 6.80 16.38
CA TYR A 443 -12.97 6.76 17.79
C TYR A 443 -14.48 6.86 18.02
N VAL A 444 -15.22 7.41 17.05
CA VAL A 444 -16.69 7.58 17.08
C VAL A 444 -17.26 7.33 15.69
N ASP A 445 -18.54 6.99 15.61
CA ASP A 445 -19.23 6.90 14.32
C ASP A 445 -19.41 8.31 13.73
N ALA A 446 -18.49 8.70 12.84
CA ALA A 446 -18.50 10.00 12.18
C ALA A 446 -18.66 9.83 10.67
N GLU A 447 -19.77 10.28 10.14
CA GLU A 447 -20.05 10.32 8.70
C GLU A 447 -19.84 11.75 8.17
N VAL A 448 -19.03 11.90 7.14
CA VAL A 448 -18.86 13.17 6.40
C VAL A 448 -19.24 12.92 4.96
N ARG A 449 -20.02 13.81 4.36
CA ARG A 449 -20.53 13.63 3.01
C ARG A 449 -20.27 14.86 2.14
N SER A 450 -19.87 14.64 0.91
CA SER A 450 -19.55 15.70 -0.06
C SER A 450 -20.65 15.95 -1.09
N ALA A 451 -21.81 15.25 -1.00
CA ALA A 451 -22.86 15.33 -2.01
C ALA A 451 -24.01 16.26 -1.62
N LYS A 452 -24.52 17.05 -2.58
CA LYS A 452 -25.72 17.91 -2.38
C LYS A 452 -26.92 17.12 -1.83
N GLY A 453 -27.53 17.64 -0.77
CA GLY A 453 -28.77 17.10 -0.20
C GLY A 453 -28.60 16.22 1.03
N ARG A 454 -27.45 16.27 1.69
CA ARG A 454 -27.14 15.58 2.96
C ARG A 454 -26.34 16.52 3.86
N ALA A 455 -26.40 16.29 5.20
CA ALA A 455 -25.60 17.03 6.16
C ALA A 455 -24.10 16.93 5.82
N ASP A 456 -23.36 17.99 6.05
CA ASP A 456 -21.92 18.01 5.77
C ASP A 456 -21.15 17.05 6.69
N ALA A 457 -21.54 16.96 7.97
CA ALA A 457 -21.02 15.94 8.88
C ALA A 457 -22.08 15.50 9.91
N VAL A 458 -22.04 14.22 10.27
CA VAL A 458 -22.83 13.63 11.36
C VAL A 458 -21.88 12.86 12.28
N VAL A 459 -21.89 13.19 13.58
CA VAL A 459 -21.10 12.50 14.60
C VAL A 459 -22.04 11.87 15.62
N LYS A 460 -21.90 10.55 15.81
CA LYS A 460 -22.73 9.79 16.75
C LYS A 460 -21.88 9.36 17.94
N THR A 461 -22.14 9.94 19.09
CA THR A 461 -21.56 9.51 20.36
C THR A 461 -22.50 8.54 21.07
N LYS A 462 -22.14 8.10 22.28
CA LYS A 462 -22.99 7.20 23.08
C LYS A 462 -24.35 7.82 23.37
N ASP A 463 -24.37 9.10 23.70
CA ASP A 463 -25.57 9.79 24.24
C ASP A 463 -26.15 10.82 23.26
N ARG A 464 -25.43 11.21 22.21
CA ARG A 464 -25.81 12.31 21.31
C ARG A 464 -25.50 12.00 19.85
N ILE A 465 -26.30 12.65 18.98
CA ILE A 465 -26.06 12.70 17.52
C ILE A 465 -25.95 14.15 17.12
N TYR A 466 -24.76 14.54 16.65
CA TYR A 466 -24.51 15.89 16.17
C TYR A 466 -24.65 15.93 14.67
N VAL A 467 -25.38 16.92 14.15
CA VAL A 467 -25.48 17.20 12.71
C VAL A 467 -24.89 18.56 12.45
N PHE A 468 -23.79 18.59 11.68
CA PHE A 468 -23.09 19.81 11.30
C PHE A 468 -23.46 20.21 9.88
N GLU A 469 -23.68 21.50 9.68
CA GLU A 469 -23.84 22.14 8.37
C GLU A 469 -22.96 23.39 8.29
N PHE A 470 -22.17 23.51 7.23
CA PHE A 470 -21.19 24.57 7.05
C PHE A 470 -21.62 25.52 5.93
N LYS A 471 -21.46 26.83 6.15
CA LYS A 471 -21.65 27.89 5.15
C LYS A 471 -20.36 28.68 4.99
N LEU A 472 -19.90 28.82 3.78
CA LEU A 472 -18.67 29.53 3.47
C LEU A 472 -18.83 31.04 3.38
N GLU A 473 -19.92 31.51 2.87
CA GLU A 473 -20.34 32.89 2.87
C GLU A 473 -21.83 32.89 3.16
N GLY A 474 -22.21 32.95 4.42
CA GLY A 474 -23.63 32.87 4.80
C GLY A 474 -23.84 33.04 6.27
N ILE A 475 -25.10 33.17 6.65
CA ILE A 475 -25.51 33.35 8.03
C ILE A 475 -25.70 31.99 8.67
N VAL A 476 -25.25 31.82 9.92
CA VAL A 476 -25.36 30.58 10.71
C VAL A 476 -26.82 30.05 10.75
N ASP A 477 -27.78 30.96 10.78
CA ASP A 477 -29.20 30.60 10.77
C ASP A 477 -29.66 29.92 9.48
N GLU A 478 -28.99 30.20 8.34
CA GLU A 478 -29.27 29.48 7.09
C GLU A 478 -28.75 28.04 7.13
N ALA A 479 -27.64 27.79 7.81
CA ALA A 479 -27.15 26.43 8.04
C ALA A 479 -28.13 25.61 8.86
N LEU A 480 -28.60 26.17 9.98
CA LEU A 480 -29.60 25.52 10.83
C LEU A 480 -30.92 25.30 10.10
N LYS A 481 -31.39 26.31 9.34
CA LYS A 481 -32.58 26.21 8.51
C LYS A 481 -32.45 25.09 7.45
N GLN A 482 -31.30 24.94 6.85
CA GLN A 482 -31.03 23.86 5.87
C GLN A 482 -31.12 22.46 6.53
N ILE A 483 -30.61 22.29 7.75
CA ILE A 483 -30.73 21.02 8.49
C ILE A 483 -32.23 20.66 8.67
N ASP A 484 -33.08 21.65 9.00
CA ASP A 484 -34.49 21.43 9.20
C ASP A 484 -35.26 21.21 7.89
N GLU A 485 -35.06 22.06 6.89
CA GLU A 485 -35.72 21.97 5.57
C GLU A 485 -35.41 20.70 4.82
N LYS A 486 -34.16 20.23 4.92
CA LYS A 486 -33.71 18.97 4.28
C LYS A 486 -33.99 17.74 5.14
N GLY A 487 -34.41 17.93 6.39
CA GLY A 487 -34.74 16.84 7.29
C GLY A 487 -33.56 15.93 7.67
N TYR A 488 -32.37 16.50 7.83
CA TYR A 488 -31.16 15.70 8.11
C TYR A 488 -31.21 14.92 9.40
N LEU A 489 -32.04 15.34 10.37
CA LEU A 489 -32.29 14.64 11.63
C LEU A 489 -33.37 13.56 11.53
N LEU A 490 -34.16 13.51 10.44
CA LEU A 490 -35.25 12.54 10.32
C LEU A 490 -34.84 11.09 10.53
N PRO A 491 -33.70 10.62 9.97
CA PRO A 491 -33.24 9.24 10.16
C PRO A 491 -32.95 8.87 11.61
N TYR A 492 -32.74 9.86 12.48
CA TYR A 492 -32.29 9.66 13.87
C TYR A 492 -33.39 9.93 14.93
N ARG A 493 -34.57 10.34 14.52
CA ARG A 493 -35.66 10.68 15.47
C ARG A 493 -36.10 9.57 16.41
N THR A 494 -35.93 8.33 15.99
CA THR A 494 -36.29 7.13 16.77
C THR A 494 -35.10 6.47 17.46
N ASP A 495 -33.89 7.04 17.36
CA ASP A 495 -32.67 6.49 17.88
C ASP A 495 -32.60 6.50 19.43
N GLY A 496 -33.24 7.48 20.06
CA GLY A 496 -33.29 7.62 21.52
C GLY A 496 -32.18 8.49 22.11
N ARG A 497 -31.18 8.88 21.32
CA ARG A 497 -30.11 9.81 21.71
C ARG A 497 -30.57 11.27 21.54
N GLU A 498 -29.90 12.18 22.25
CA GLU A 498 -30.10 13.62 22.08
C GLU A 498 -29.64 14.05 20.68
N LEU A 499 -30.50 14.78 19.95
CA LEU A 499 -30.21 15.28 18.61
C LEU A 499 -29.77 16.74 18.70
N VAL A 500 -28.56 17.04 18.23
CA VAL A 500 -27.94 18.36 18.32
C VAL A 500 -27.64 18.88 16.92
N LYS A 501 -28.14 20.06 16.58
CA LYS A 501 -27.84 20.79 15.36
C LYS A 501 -26.68 21.76 15.58
N VAL A 502 -25.70 21.77 14.70
CA VAL A 502 -24.59 22.71 14.74
C VAL A 502 -24.48 23.40 13.37
N GLY A 503 -24.89 24.66 13.33
CA GLY A 503 -24.67 25.52 12.18
C GLY A 503 -23.35 26.26 12.35
N VAL A 504 -22.55 26.32 11.27
CA VAL A 504 -21.22 26.94 11.28
C VAL A 504 -21.09 27.83 10.04
N SER A 505 -20.63 29.07 10.23
CA SER A 505 -20.22 29.94 9.12
C SER A 505 -18.71 30.09 9.07
N PHE A 506 -18.17 30.18 7.86
CA PHE A 506 -16.77 30.51 7.60
C PHE A 506 -16.63 31.97 7.26
N ASN A 507 -15.61 32.62 7.81
CA ASN A 507 -15.19 33.95 7.41
C ASN A 507 -14.00 33.84 6.42
N ALA A 508 -14.24 34.11 5.14
CA ALA A 508 -13.22 34.01 4.10
C ALA A 508 -12.10 35.07 4.24
N GLU A 509 -12.38 36.24 4.85
CA GLU A 509 -11.38 37.29 5.10
C GLU A 509 -10.44 36.87 6.25
N GLU A 510 -10.99 36.38 7.33
CA GLU A 510 -10.24 35.90 8.50
C GLU A 510 -9.67 34.49 8.28
N ARG A 511 -10.14 33.78 7.24
CA ARG A 511 -9.75 32.40 6.90
C ARG A 511 -9.95 31.43 8.05
N ASN A 512 -11.02 31.61 8.79
CA ASN A 512 -11.32 30.85 9.98
C ASN A 512 -12.84 30.62 10.12
N ILE A 513 -13.20 29.81 11.10
CA ILE A 513 -14.59 29.71 11.54
C ILE A 513 -15.01 31.09 12.06
N GLY A 514 -16.05 31.66 11.48
CA GLY A 514 -16.69 32.87 11.93
C GLY A 514 -17.61 32.61 13.14
N GLU A 515 -18.90 32.52 12.86
CA GLU A 515 -19.91 32.23 13.87
C GLU A 515 -20.32 30.75 13.85
N TYR A 516 -20.77 30.24 15.00
CA TYR A 516 -21.44 28.95 15.10
C TYR A 516 -22.60 29.02 16.09
N LYS A 517 -23.60 28.16 15.89
CA LYS A 517 -24.78 28.08 16.76
C LYS A 517 -25.19 26.63 16.98
N VAL A 518 -25.44 26.28 18.23
CA VAL A 518 -25.83 24.94 18.67
C VAL A 518 -27.26 24.94 19.09
N VAL A 519 -28.09 24.03 18.61
CA VAL A 519 -29.52 23.92 18.88
C VAL A 519 -29.93 22.47 19.09
#